data_3083b328212cc4e7f1aa1a7167865c9c
#
_entry.id   3083b328212cc4e7f1aa1a7167865c9c
#
_cell.length_a   1.000
_cell.length_b   1.000
_cell.length_c   1.000
_cell.angle_alpha   90.00
_cell.angle_beta   90.00
_cell.angle_gamma   90.00
#
_symmetry.space_group_name_H-M   'P 1'
#
loop_
_entity.id
_entity.type
_entity.pdbx_description
1 polymer ?
#
loop_
_entity_poly.entity_id
_entity_poly.type
_entity_poly.pdbx_seq_one_letter_code
_entity_poly.pdbx_strand_id
1 'polypeptide(L)'
;MSEQPSAADEIMDGVYRALRAHGYADVTMQDIADECSKSKSLLHYHYDTKEDLLVAFLDHVISDSEARIAAHADDPPIERLSGFIGWFVFEPEAVDREAFHIALLELRTQGPFNQPIREQLARSDRLLRGTVVDILESGIEEGVFRDVDVEETAALLVATLDGARTRQITLSWGANDTVDGSDADDVGHRSSDDTPGTLDAADRPEPTYTRAVAEATLRRIVEPLLAEGVERPSLEASIATMTPVDEDESE
;
A
#
# COMPACT_ATOMS: atom_id res chain seq x y z
N MET A 1 -19.96 21.59 -3.52
CA MET A 1 -19.48 22.26 -2.27
C MET A 1 -18.42 21.32 -1.74
N SER A 2 -17.16 21.65 -1.96
CA SER A 2 -16.04 20.85 -1.41
C SER A 2 -16.11 20.96 0.12
N GLU A 3 -16.37 19.85 0.78
CA GLU A 3 -16.27 19.75 2.24
C GLU A 3 -14.83 20.05 2.62
N GLN A 4 -14.60 21.03 3.50
CA GLN A 4 -13.27 21.28 4.01
C GLN A 4 -12.83 20.07 4.83
N PRO A 5 -11.59 19.57 4.63
CA PRO A 5 -11.08 18.44 5.40
C PRO A 5 -11.21 18.72 6.90
N SER A 6 -11.58 17.72 7.67
CA SER A 6 -11.68 17.87 9.12
C SER A 6 -10.29 18.08 9.74
N ALA A 7 -10.22 18.63 10.95
CA ALA A 7 -8.93 18.74 11.64
C ALA A 7 -8.26 17.37 11.88
N ALA A 8 -9.04 16.30 11.95
CA ALA A 8 -8.53 14.94 12.05
C ALA A 8 -7.87 14.50 10.73
N ASP A 9 -8.53 14.74 9.58
CA ASP A 9 -7.97 14.40 8.26
C ASP A 9 -6.66 15.16 8.01
N GLU A 10 -6.61 16.46 8.33
CA GLU A 10 -5.38 17.26 8.21
C GLU A 10 -4.23 16.70 9.09
N ILE A 11 -4.55 16.16 10.28
CA ILE A 11 -3.55 15.52 11.14
C ILE A 11 -3.08 14.21 10.51
N MET A 12 -3.99 13.37 9.97
CA MET A 12 -3.64 12.10 9.32
C MET A 12 -2.78 12.32 8.08
N ASP A 13 -3.09 13.34 7.26
CA ASP A 13 -2.24 13.76 6.15
C ASP A 13 -0.85 14.22 6.60
N GLY A 14 -0.78 14.93 7.73
CA GLY A 14 0.49 15.32 8.34
C GLY A 14 1.31 14.12 8.81
N VAL A 15 0.66 13.13 9.43
CA VAL A 15 1.31 11.84 9.81
C VAL A 15 1.85 11.13 8.58
N TYR A 16 1.06 11.05 7.50
CA TYR A 16 1.48 10.45 6.24
C TYR A 16 2.76 11.11 5.69
N ARG A 17 2.78 12.46 5.59
CA ARG A 17 3.95 13.20 5.09
C ARG A 17 5.16 13.05 6.00
N ALA A 18 4.99 13.13 7.33
CA ALA A 18 6.07 12.97 8.30
C ALA A 18 6.68 11.55 8.24
N LEU A 19 5.85 10.50 8.14
CA LEU A 19 6.33 9.13 7.98
C LEU A 19 7.12 8.93 6.69
N ARG A 20 6.69 9.57 5.60
CA ARG A 20 7.45 9.54 4.34
C ARG A 20 8.81 10.22 4.43
N ALA A 21 8.88 11.34 5.15
CA ALA A 21 10.10 12.11 5.27
C ALA A 21 11.12 11.51 6.25
N HIS A 22 10.66 10.90 7.34
CA HIS A 22 11.50 10.50 8.48
C HIS A 22 11.47 8.99 8.78
N GLY A 23 10.52 8.23 8.23
CA GLY A 23 10.28 6.84 8.61
C GLY A 23 9.67 6.71 10.02
N TYR A 24 9.30 5.48 10.42
CA TYR A 24 8.70 5.23 11.73
C TYR A 24 9.66 5.47 12.89
N ALA A 25 10.93 5.07 12.73
CA ALA A 25 11.91 5.10 13.82
C ALA A 25 12.21 6.53 14.27
N ASP A 26 12.42 7.45 13.32
CA ASP A 26 12.91 8.79 13.58
C ASP A 26 11.81 9.86 13.67
N VAL A 27 10.59 9.59 13.17
CA VAL A 27 9.48 10.54 13.23
C VAL A 27 9.13 10.91 14.67
N THR A 28 8.92 12.20 14.91
CA THR A 28 8.54 12.76 16.21
C THR A 28 7.19 13.46 16.14
N MET A 29 6.58 13.71 17.31
CA MET A 29 5.36 14.53 17.40
C MET A 29 5.57 15.96 16.88
N GLN A 30 6.82 16.47 16.88
CA GLN A 30 7.13 17.77 16.33
C GLN A 30 7.12 17.74 14.80
N ASP A 31 7.73 16.73 14.18
CA ASP A 31 7.75 16.59 12.73
C ASP A 31 6.31 16.48 12.19
N ILE A 32 5.46 15.69 12.86
CA ILE A 32 4.04 15.58 12.50
C ILE A 32 3.33 16.93 12.64
N ALA A 33 3.58 17.67 13.72
CA ALA A 33 2.97 18.99 13.95
C ALA A 33 3.36 19.99 12.85
N ASP A 34 4.62 19.97 12.44
CA ASP A 34 5.14 20.85 11.40
C ASP A 34 4.51 20.51 10.04
N GLU A 35 4.35 19.22 9.72
CA GLU A 35 3.72 18.75 8.49
C GLU A 35 2.22 19.07 8.39
N CYS A 36 1.47 19.00 9.47
CA CYS A 36 0.03 19.34 9.47
C CYS A 36 -0.26 20.81 9.79
N SER A 37 0.76 21.66 9.92
CA SER A 37 0.62 23.08 10.30
C SER A 37 -0.21 23.29 11.57
N LYS A 38 -0.12 22.35 12.52
CA LYS A 38 -0.78 22.40 13.81
C LYS A 38 0.25 22.54 14.92
N SER A 39 -0.19 22.99 16.11
CA SER A 39 0.73 23.03 17.26
C SER A 39 0.92 21.63 17.84
N LYS A 40 2.13 21.32 18.30
CA LYS A 40 2.42 20.09 19.06
C LYS A 40 1.49 19.93 20.27
N SER A 41 1.07 21.05 20.89
CA SER A 41 0.13 21.03 22.02
C SER A 41 -1.25 20.55 21.59
N LEU A 42 -1.69 20.84 20.36
CA LEU A 42 -2.94 20.33 19.82
C LEU A 42 -2.86 18.82 19.59
N LEU A 43 -1.75 18.32 19.05
CA LEU A 43 -1.55 16.88 18.90
C LEU A 43 -1.59 16.17 20.27
N HIS A 44 -0.89 16.71 21.26
CA HIS A 44 -0.92 16.14 22.62
C HIS A 44 -2.27 16.30 23.34
N TYR A 45 -3.16 17.17 22.87
CA TYR A 45 -4.52 17.22 23.37
C TYR A 45 -5.36 16.02 22.90
N HIS A 46 -5.07 15.49 21.71
CA HIS A 46 -5.81 14.37 21.11
C HIS A 46 -5.12 13.02 21.31
N TYR A 47 -3.79 13.00 21.39
CA TYR A 47 -2.98 11.78 21.44
C TYR A 47 -1.90 11.91 22.52
N ASP A 48 -1.92 11.03 23.49
CA ASP A 48 -0.97 11.07 24.61
C ASP A 48 0.47 10.79 24.15
N THR A 49 0.63 9.85 23.22
CA THR A 49 1.93 9.40 22.72
C THR A 49 1.98 9.40 21.18
N LYS A 50 3.20 9.31 20.62
CA LYS A 50 3.39 9.06 19.18
C LYS A 50 2.73 7.75 18.76
N GLU A 51 2.85 6.72 19.58
CA GLU A 51 2.28 5.41 19.33
C GLU A 51 0.76 5.46 19.21
N ASP A 52 0.06 6.21 20.07
CA ASP A 52 -1.38 6.39 20.01
C ASP A 52 -1.80 7.07 18.70
N LEU A 53 -1.06 8.10 18.30
CA LEU A 53 -1.29 8.79 17.02
C LEU A 53 -1.07 7.85 15.83
N LEU A 54 -0.04 7.00 15.86
CA LEU A 54 0.24 6.05 14.79
C LEU A 54 -0.80 4.91 14.73
N VAL A 55 -1.36 4.49 15.86
CA VAL A 55 -2.49 3.56 15.90
C VAL A 55 -3.74 4.19 15.28
N ALA A 56 -4.04 5.46 15.59
CA ALA A 56 -5.13 6.19 14.98
C ALA A 56 -4.92 6.39 13.47
N PHE A 57 -3.68 6.62 13.05
CA PHE A 57 -3.32 6.70 11.64
C PHE A 57 -3.54 5.36 10.90
N LEU A 58 -3.16 4.24 11.49
CA LEU A 58 -3.45 2.92 10.91
C LEU A 58 -4.97 2.68 10.79
N ASP A 59 -5.75 3.09 11.80
CA ASP A 59 -7.21 3.02 11.77
C ASP A 59 -7.80 3.85 10.62
N HIS A 60 -7.28 5.06 10.42
CA HIS A 60 -7.67 5.95 9.32
C HIS A 60 -7.37 5.31 7.95
N VAL A 61 -6.15 4.81 7.72
CA VAL A 61 -5.75 4.15 6.48
C VAL A 61 -6.61 2.92 6.17
N ILE A 62 -6.97 2.14 7.20
CA ILE A 62 -7.85 0.98 7.02
C ILE A 62 -9.26 1.43 6.67
N SER A 63 -9.78 2.49 7.32
CA SER A 63 -11.11 3.04 7.02
C SER A 63 -11.21 3.62 5.61
N ASP A 64 -10.16 4.28 5.13
CA ASP A 64 -10.09 4.75 3.73
C ASP A 64 -10.07 3.58 2.74
N SER A 65 -9.36 2.50 3.10
CA SER A 65 -9.36 1.27 2.29
C SER A 65 -10.75 0.62 2.27
N GLU A 66 -11.45 0.55 3.42
CA GLU A 66 -12.84 0.07 3.52
C GLU A 66 -13.79 0.91 2.65
N ALA A 67 -13.68 2.25 2.70
CA ALA A 67 -14.50 3.15 1.89
C ALA A 67 -14.25 2.96 0.39
N ARG A 68 -13.00 2.81 -0.02
CA ARG A 68 -12.63 2.54 -1.41
C ARG A 68 -13.17 1.20 -1.91
N ILE A 69 -13.03 0.14 -1.12
CA ILE A 69 -13.60 -1.18 -1.44
C ILE A 69 -15.13 -1.08 -1.58
N ALA A 70 -15.78 -0.38 -0.65
CA ALA A 70 -17.23 -0.20 -0.68
C ALA A 70 -17.73 0.58 -1.90
N ALA A 71 -16.95 1.55 -2.39
CA ALA A 71 -17.29 2.31 -3.60
C ALA A 71 -17.39 1.44 -4.87
N HIS A 72 -16.71 0.29 -4.88
CA HIS A 72 -16.71 -0.68 -5.99
C HIS A 72 -17.55 -1.94 -5.69
N ALA A 73 -18.38 -1.92 -4.64
CA ALA A 73 -19.11 -3.11 -4.20
C ALA A 73 -20.13 -3.64 -5.23
N ASP A 74 -20.68 -2.73 -6.04
CA ASP A 74 -21.68 -3.04 -7.08
C ASP A 74 -21.05 -3.39 -8.45
N ASP A 75 -19.73 -3.32 -8.59
CA ASP A 75 -19.03 -3.69 -9.82
C ASP A 75 -19.06 -5.22 -10.03
N PRO A 76 -18.98 -5.70 -11.28
CA PRO A 76 -18.91 -7.12 -11.58
C PRO A 76 -17.76 -7.83 -10.81
N PRO A 77 -17.94 -9.07 -10.31
CA PRO A 77 -16.94 -9.76 -9.48
C PRO A 77 -15.56 -9.84 -10.12
N ILE A 78 -15.48 -10.00 -11.45
CA ILE A 78 -14.22 -10.07 -12.17
C ILE A 78 -13.49 -8.70 -12.18
N GLU A 79 -14.23 -7.60 -12.26
CA GLU A 79 -13.67 -6.24 -12.21
C GLU A 79 -13.20 -5.90 -10.79
N ARG A 80 -13.99 -6.25 -9.77
CA ARG A 80 -13.60 -6.12 -8.36
C ARG A 80 -12.31 -6.89 -8.05
N LEU A 81 -12.21 -8.15 -8.50
CA LEU A 81 -11.02 -8.96 -8.27
C LEU A 81 -9.81 -8.40 -9.00
N SER A 82 -9.99 -7.98 -10.25
CA SER A 82 -8.90 -7.41 -11.03
C SER A 82 -8.43 -6.07 -10.45
N GLY A 83 -9.34 -5.20 -10.06
CA GLY A 83 -9.02 -3.94 -9.39
C GLY A 83 -8.30 -4.16 -8.06
N PHE A 84 -8.74 -5.13 -7.25
CA PHE A 84 -8.04 -5.52 -6.02
C PHE A 84 -6.59 -5.93 -6.28
N ILE A 85 -6.32 -6.71 -7.33
CA ILE A 85 -4.96 -7.10 -7.73
C ILE A 85 -4.17 -5.87 -8.21
N GLY A 86 -4.77 -5.01 -9.03
CA GLY A 86 -4.15 -3.78 -9.52
C GLY A 86 -3.73 -2.84 -8.39
N TRP A 87 -4.51 -2.77 -7.31
CA TRP A 87 -4.17 -1.94 -6.15
C TRP A 87 -2.85 -2.33 -5.46
N PHE A 88 -2.40 -3.56 -5.59
CA PHE A 88 -1.10 -4.00 -5.06
C PHE A 88 0.09 -3.65 -5.96
N VAL A 89 -0.15 -3.25 -7.20
CA VAL A 89 0.92 -2.86 -8.12
C VAL A 89 1.37 -1.43 -7.82
N PHE A 90 2.69 -1.22 -7.73
CA PHE A 90 3.25 0.11 -7.69
C PHE A 90 3.44 0.64 -9.12
N GLU A 91 2.76 1.74 -9.41
CA GLU A 91 3.03 2.52 -10.62
C GLU A 91 4.30 3.38 -10.45
N PRO A 92 5.00 3.73 -11.54
CA PRO A 92 6.24 4.52 -11.49
C PRO A 92 6.09 5.88 -10.78
N GLU A 93 4.90 6.47 -10.84
CA GLU A 93 4.58 7.77 -10.24
C GLU A 93 4.23 7.69 -8.75
N ALA A 94 4.10 6.47 -8.23
CA ALA A 94 3.71 6.20 -6.85
C ALA A 94 4.87 6.26 -5.83
N VAL A 95 5.86 7.14 -6.07
CA VAL A 95 7.01 7.35 -5.16
C VAL A 95 6.57 7.57 -3.72
N ASP A 96 5.55 8.36 -3.55
CA ASP A 96 4.97 8.69 -2.26
C ASP A 96 4.34 7.47 -1.59
N ARG A 97 3.72 6.62 -2.38
CA ARG A 97 3.10 5.39 -1.95
C ARG A 97 4.12 4.33 -1.52
N GLU A 98 5.28 4.27 -2.19
CA GLU A 98 6.37 3.36 -1.81
C GLU A 98 6.94 3.74 -0.44
N ALA A 99 7.29 5.01 -0.22
CA ALA A 99 7.78 5.50 1.07
C ALA A 99 6.78 5.25 2.21
N PHE A 100 5.49 5.42 1.95
CA PHE A 100 4.43 5.07 2.88
C PHE A 100 4.42 3.58 3.23
N HIS A 101 4.56 2.69 2.24
CA HIS A 101 4.60 1.25 2.50
C HIS A 101 5.87 0.79 3.24
N ILE A 102 7.00 1.52 3.09
CA ILE A 102 8.19 1.30 3.92
C ILE A 102 7.85 1.60 5.38
N ALA A 103 7.23 2.75 5.67
CA ALA A 103 6.82 3.10 7.02
C ALA A 103 5.80 2.10 7.61
N LEU A 104 4.87 1.60 6.80
CA LEU A 104 3.96 0.52 7.21
C LEU A 104 4.70 -0.78 7.52
N LEU A 105 5.75 -1.11 6.78
CA LEU A 105 6.57 -2.29 7.07
C LEU A 105 7.30 -2.14 8.39
N GLU A 106 7.84 -0.96 8.69
CA GLU A 106 8.45 -0.66 10.00
C GLU A 106 7.43 -0.79 11.14
N LEU A 107 6.21 -0.28 10.95
CA LEU A 107 5.11 -0.45 11.91
C LEU A 107 4.73 -1.93 12.10
N ARG A 108 4.72 -2.74 11.05
CA ARG A 108 4.46 -4.19 11.14
C ARG A 108 5.46 -4.90 12.05
N THR A 109 6.71 -4.46 12.07
CA THR A 109 7.72 -5.05 12.98
C THR A 109 7.43 -4.78 14.45
N GLN A 110 6.62 -3.79 14.78
CA GLN A 110 6.19 -3.48 16.14
C GLN A 110 5.01 -4.36 16.61
N GLY A 111 4.26 -4.95 15.69
CA GLY A 111 3.09 -5.78 16.02
C GLY A 111 3.33 -6.87 17.07
N PRO A 112 4.46 -7.62 17.08
CA PRO A 112 4.78 -8.59 18.13
C PRO A 112 4.91 -7.98 19.53
N PHE A 113 5.28 -6.70 19.63
CA PHE A 113 5.62 -6.01 20.88
C PHE A 113 4.56 -4.98 21.32
N ASN A 114 3.69 -4.56 20.42
CA ASN A 114 2.67 -3.54 20.64
C ASN A 114 1.28 -4.10 20.30
N GLN A 115 0.44 -4.31 21.31
CA GLN A 115 -0.88 -4.91 21.13
C GLN A 115 -1.82 -4.05 20.28
N PRO A 116 -1.98 -2.73 20.50
CA PRO A 116 -2.80 -1.87 19.64
C PRO A 116 -2.40 -1.91 18.16
N ILE A 117 -1.10 -1.85 17.86
CA ILE A 117 -0.61 -1.97 16.48
C ILE A 117 -0.97 -3.34 15.89
N ARG A 118 -0.77 -4.42 16.66
CA ARG A 118 -1.11 -5.78 16.22
C ARG A 118 -2.61 -5.93 15.92
N GLU A 119 -3.48 -5.30 16.71
CA GLU A 119 -4.93 -5.32 16.49
C GLU A 119 -5.32 -4.63 15.19
N GLN A 120 -4.72 -3.49 14.86
CA GLN A 120 -4.92 -2.81 13.58
C GLN A 120 -4.39 -3.62 12.39
N LEU A 121 -3.21 -4.20 12.51
CA LEU A 121 -2.67 -5.09 11.47
C LEU A 121 -3.56 -6.31 11.23
N ALA A 122 -4.10 -6.92 12.29
CA ALA A 122 -5.04 -8.02 12.18
C ALA A 122 -6.38 -7.58 11.58
N ARG A 123 -6.84 -6.34 11.83
CA ARG A 123 -8.02 -5.76 11.18
C ARG A 123 -7.77 -5.58 9.68
N SER A 124 -6.63 -5.04 9.30
CA SER A 124 -6.23 -4.88 7.89
C SER A 124 -6.18 -6.23 7.15
N ASP A 125 -5.58 -7.25 7.77
CA ASP A 125 -5.52 -8.59 7.18
C ASP A 125 -6.92 -9.20 6.98
N ARG A 126 -7.81 -9.06 7.98
CA ARG A 126 -9.20 -9.51 7.86
C ARG A 126 -9.96 -8.76 6.76
N LEU A 127 -9.76 -7.44 6.63
CA LEU A 127 -10.37 -6.64 5.58
C LEU A 127 -9.96 -7.16 4.20
N LEU A 128 -8.64 -7.30 3.96
CA LEU A 128 -8.13 -7.74 2.66
C LEU A 128 -8.62 -9.14 2.29
N ARG A 129 -8.53 -10.10 3.22
CA ARG A 129 -9.00 -11.47 2.96
C ARG A 129 -10.52 -11.54 2.81
N GLY A 130 -11.27 -10.86 3.69
CA GLY A 130 -12.72 -10.81 3.62
C GLY A 130 -13.20 -10.22 2.30
N THR A 131 -12.57 -9.15 1.82
CA THR A 131 -12.88 -8.57 0.49
C THR A 131 -12.73 -9.60 -0.62
N VAL A 132 -11.66 -10.38 -0.62
CA VAL A 132 -11.46 -11.41 -1.67
C VAL A 132 -12.48 -12.55 -1.53
N VAL A 133 -12.79 -12.96 -0.30
CA VAL A 133 -13.83 -13.97 -0.04
C VAL A 133 -15.17 -13.50 -0.59
N ASP A 134 -15.62 -12.29 -0.24
CA ASP A 134 -16.88 -11.72 -0.73
C ASP A 134 -16.95 -11.65 -2.26
N ILE A 135 -15.84 -11.28 -2.90
CA ILE A 135 -15.74 -11.24 -4.37
C ILE A 135 -15.86 -12.64 -4.97
N LEU A 136 -15.18 -13.63 -4.38
CA LEU A 136 -15.19 -15.01 -4.89
C LEU A 136 -16.56 -15.64 -4.69
N GLU A 137 -17.19 -15.46 -3.52
CA GLU A 137 -18.55 -15.97 -3.26
C GLU A 137 -19.56 -15.38 -4.24
N SER A 138 -19.57 -14.06 -4.42
CA SER A 138 -20.43 -13.37 -5.39
C SER A 138 -20.20 -13.89 -6.80
N GLY A 139 -18.94 -14.05 -7.22
CA GLY A 139 -18.62 -14.53 -8.57
C GLY A 139 -18.94 -16.02 -8.79
N ILE A 140 -18.92 -16.86 -7.75
CA ILE A 140 -19.39 -18.26 -7.81
C ILE A 140 -20.91 -18.28 -7.96
N GLU A 141 -21.65 -17.48 -7.18
CA GLU A 141 -23.11 -17.35 -7.28
C GLU A 141 -23.56 -16.86 -8.66
N GLU A 142 -22.82 -15.94 -9.26
CA GLU A 142 -23.09 -15.39 -10.61
C GLU A 142 -22.60 -16.31 -11.75
N GLY A 143 -21.86 -17.38 -11.43
CA GLY A 143 -21.30 -18.30 -12.42
C GLY A 143 -20.08 -17.72 -13.17
N VAL A 144 -19.43 -16.69 -12.65
CA VAL A 144 -18.19 -16.09 -13.16
C VAL A 144 -16.98 -16.93 -12.74
N PHE A 145 -17.00 -17.41 -11.50
CA PHE A 145 -15.96 -18.27 -10.95
C PHE A 145 -16.46 -19.70 -10.76
N ARG A 146 -15.53 -20.65 -10.78
CA ARG A 146 -15.77 -22.04 -10.42
C ARG A 146 -15.89 -22.17 -8.91
N ASP A 147 -16.54 -23.22 -8.45
CA ASP A 147 -16.61 -23.58 -7.04
C ASP A 147 -15.21 -23.97 -6.52
N VAL A 148 -14.73 -23.22 -5.53
CA VAL A 148 -13.41 -23.38 -4.90
C VAL A 148 -13.49 -23.09 -3.41
N ASP A 149 -12.47 -23.47 -2.65
CA ASP A 149 -12.30 -23.02 -1.28
C ASP A 149 -11.94 -21.53 -1.28
N VAL A 150 -12.92 -20.67 -0.99
CA VAL A 150 -12.78 -19.21 -1.05
C VAL A 150 -11.81 -18.66 0.00
N GLU A 151 -11.79 -19.27 1.20
CA GLU A 151 -10.90 -18.86 2.28
C GLU A 151 -9.43 -19.18 1.95
N GLU A 152 -9.16 -20.40 1.46
CA GLU A 152 -7.81 -20.80 1.04
C GLU A 152 -7.33 -19.97 -0.14
N THR A 153 -8.19 -19.73 -1.12
CA THR A 153 -7.88 -18.92 -2.31
C THR A 153 -7.60 -17.47 -1.93
N ALA A 154 -8.42 -16.87 -1.06
CA ALA A 154 -8.22 -15.52 -0.58
C ALA A 154 -6.90 -15.37 0.20
N ALA A 155 -6.61 -16.31 1.09
CA ALA A 155 -5.36 -16.32 1.86
C ALA A 155 -4.13 -16.41 0.94
N LEU A 156 -4.17 -17.29 -0.07
CA LEU A 156 -3.09 -17.44 -1.04
C LEU A 156 -2.88 -16.17 -1.86
N LEU A 157 -3.97 -15.55 -2.33
CA LEU A 157 -3.94 -14.38 -3.19
C LEU A 157 -3.36 -13.18 -2.42
N VAL A 158 -3.90 -12.88 -1.23
CA VAL A 158 -3.43 -11.77 -0.39
C VAL A 158 -1.97 -11.98 0.02
N ALA A 159 -1.58 -13.18 0.46
CA ALA A 159 -0.19 -13.46 0.83
C ALA A 159 0.78 -13.29 -0.35
N THR A 160 0.37 -13.69 -1.56
CA THR A 160 1.19 -13.54 -2.77
C THR A 160 1.42 -12.07 -3.12
N LEU A 161 0.36 -11.28 -3.11
CA LEU A 161 0.43 -9.85 -3.45
C LEU A 161 1.16 -9.02 -2.39
N ASP A 162 0.86 -9.23 -1.11
CA ASP A 162 1.52 -8.54 0.00
C ASP A 162 3.01 -8.93 0.09
N GLY A 163 3.33 -10.19 -0.15
CA GLY A 163 4.71 -10.66 -0.25
C GLY A 163 5.47 -10.04 -1.43
N ALA A 164 4.83 -9.86 -2.58
CA ALA A 164 5.44 -9.19 -3.73
C ALA A 164 5.74 -7.72 -3.43
N ARG A 165 4.78 -7.00 -2.82
CA ARG A 165 4.94 -5.61 -2.40
C ARG A 165 6.08 -5.47 -1.38
N THR A 166 6.06 -6.27 -0.33
CA THR A 166 7.12 -6.27 0.69
C THR A 166 8.50 -6.53 0.06
N ARG A 167 8.57 -7.50 -0.86
CA ARG A 167 9.82 -7.84 -1.54
C ARG A 167 10.31 -6.71 -2.43
N GLN A 168 9.44 -6.04 -3.15
CA GLN A 168 9.81 -4.89 -3.96
C GLN A 168 10.42 -3.78 -3.10
N ILE A 169 9.72 -3.32 -2.07
CA ILE A 169 10.18 -2.22 -1.23
C ILE A 169 11.45 -2.53 -0.43
N THR A 170 11.73 -3.81 -0.15
CA THR A 170 12.93 -4.22 0.63
C THR A 170 14.15 -4.55 -0.23
N LEU A 171 13.96 -4.92 -1.50
CA LEU A 171 15.05 -5.40 -2.36
C LEU A 171 15.35 -4.48 -3.53
N SER A 172 14.43 -3.59 -3.93
CA SER A 172 14.64 -2.65 -5.03
C SER A 172 15.40 -1.39 -4.59
N TRP A 173 15.39 -1.08 -3.31
CA TRP A 173 16.14 0.02 -2.74
C TRP A 173 17.63 -0.33 -2.73
N GLY A 174 18.41 0.28 -3.65
CA GLY A 174 19.85 0.04 -3.79
C GLY A 174 20.28 -0.79 -5.01
N ALA A 175 19.35 -1.19 -5.88
CA ALA A 175 19.72 -1.88 -7.13
C ALA A 175 20.54 -1.01 -8.11
N ASN A 176 20.74 0.28 -7.81
CA ASN A 176 21.62 1.19 -8.55
C ASN A 176 23.07 1.21 -8.00
N ASP A 177 23.39 0.52 -6.94
CA ASP A 177 24.76 0.18 -6.59
C ASP A 177 25.21 -1.02 -7.47
N THR A 178 25.34 -0.80 -8.77
CA THR A 178 26.22 -1.61 -9.58
C THR A 178 27.61 -1.36 -9.01
N VAL A 179 28.09 -2.31 -8.23
CA VAL A 179 29.51 -2.42 -7.89
C VAL A 179 30.24 -2.55 -9.22
N ASP A 180 30.64 -1.41 -9.79
CA ASP A 180 31.66 -1.41 -10.82
C ASP A 180 32.92 -1.98 -10.16
N GLY A 181 33.24 -3.24 -10.53
CA GLY A 181 34.33 -4.02 -9.94
C GLY A 181 35.71 -3.55 -10.35
N SER A 182 35.93 -2.24 -10.39
CA SER A 182 37.24 -1.63 -10.57
C SER A 182 37.46 -0.58 -9.47
N ASP A 183 38.06 -0.98 -8.40
CA ASP A 183 39.01 -0.30 -7.53
C ASP A 183 38.81 -0.69 -6.05
N ALA A 184 39.39 -1.84 -5.73
CA ALA A 184 39.59 -2.24 -4.34
C ALA A 184 40.89 -1.59 -3.82
N ASP A 185 40.92 -0.27 -3.59
CA ASP A 185 42.02 0.37 -2.84
C ASP A 185 41.72 1.85 -2.55
N ASP A 186 40.58 2.23 -1.97
CA ASP A 186 40.49 3.50 -1.24
C ASP A 186 39.50 3.39 -0.06
N VAL A 187 40.07 3.14 1.13
CA VAL A 187 39.35 3.24 2.40
C VAL A 187 39.29 4.71 2.80
N GLY A 188 38.51 5.51 2.08
CA GLY A 188 38.26 6.93 2.36
C GLY A 188 37.11 7.06 3.37
N HIS A 189 37.38 7.78 4.44
CA HIS A 189 36.46 8.26 5.47
C HIS A 189 35.12 8.74 4.88
N ARG A 190 34.02 8.04 5.12
CA ARG A 190 32.69 8.56 4.86
C ARG A 190 32.35 9.58 5.93
N SER A 191 32.21 10.80 5.49
CA SER A 191 31.66 11.92 6.25
C SER A 191 30.18 11.66 6.56
N SER A 192 29.76 11.86 7.79
CA SER A 192 28.41 11.60 8.31
C SER A 192 27.36 12.65 7.88
N ASP A 193 27.45 13.17 6.66
CA ASP A 193 26.60 14.28 6.18
C ASP A 193 25.86 13.93 4.86
N ASP A 194 25.83 12.65 4.46
CA ASP A 194 25.01 12.21 3.33
C ASP A 194 23.58 11.92 3.78
N THR A 195 22.74 12.95 3.76
CA THR A 195 21.30 12.80 3.61
C THR A 195 21.05 11.92 2.38
N PRO A 196 20.25 10.82 2.45
CA PRO A 196 19.95 10.02 1.29
C PRO A 196 19.35 10.93 0.21
N GLY A 197 20.09 11.14 -0.87
CA GLY A 197 19.65 11.99 -1.97
C GLY A 197 18.32 11.45 -2.50
N THR A 198 17.33 12.30 -2.60
CA THR A 198 16.10 12.05 -3.35
C THR A 198 16.49 11.65 -4.77
N LEU A 199 16.34 10.34 -5.10
CA LEU A 199 16.54 9.86 -6.47
C LEU A 199 15.55 10.58 -7.37
N ASP A 200 16.05 11.11 -8.49
CA ASP A 200 15.21 11.75 -9.49
C ASP A 200 14.18 10.71 -10.00
N ALA A 201 12.91 11.09 -10.09
CA ALA A 201 11.83 10.19 -10.48
C ALA A 201 12.05 9.54 -11.85
N ALA A 202 12.89 10.15 -12.70
CA ALA A 202 13.27 9.66 -14.02
C ALA A 202 14.25 8.47 -14.01
N ASP A 203 14.96 8.23 -12.90
CA ASP A 203 16.00 7.19 -12.79
C ASP A 203 15.54 5.91 -12.05
N ARG A 204 14.25 5.83 -11.68
CA ARG A 204 13.72 4.64 -11.01
C ARG A 204 13.40 3.55 -12.03
N PRO A 205 13.89 2.32 -11.81
CA PRO A 205 13.42 1.20 -12.60
C PRO A 205 11.90 1.06 -12.42
N GLU A 206 11.19 0.77 -13.53
CA GLU A 206 9.76 0.43 -13.45
C GLU A 206 9.52 -0.61 -12.34
N PRO A 207 8.37 -0.59 -11.65
CA PRO A 207 8.05 -1.55 -10.59
C PRO A 207 7.82 -2.95 -11.17
N THR A 208 8.90 -3.52 -11.70
CA THR A 208 8.88 -4.77 -12.48
C THR A 208 8.49 -5.98 -11.65
N TYR A 209 8.80 -5.97 -10.33
CA TYR A 209 8.54 -7.14 -9.51
C TYR A 209 7.07 -7.29 -9.13
N THR A 210 6.42 -6.26 -8.59
CA THR A 210 4.98 -6.32 -8.27
C THR A 210 4.15 -6.50 -9.52
N ARG A 211 4.50 -5.86 -10.63
CA ARG A 211 3.84 -6.02 -11.92
C ARG A 211 3.96 -7.46 -12.44
N ALA A 212 5.17 -8.04 -12.44
CA ALA A 212 5.39 -9.40 -12.87
C ALA A 212 4.63 -10.43 -12.00
N VAL A 213 4.57 -10.21 -10.69
CA VAL A 213 3.80 -11.07 -9.78
C VAL A 213 2.30 -10.90 -9.99
N ALA A 214 1.79 -9.68 -10.19
CA ALA A 214 0.38 -9.44 -10.49
C ALA A 214 -0.05 -10.12 -11.80
N GLU A 215 0.75 -10.03 -12.87
CA GLU A 215 0.51 -10.77 -14.12
C GLU A 215 0.53 -12.29 -13.92
N ALA A 216 1.48 -12.80 -13.12
CA ALA A 216 1.53 -14.20 -12.77
C ALA A 216 0.32 -14.63 -11.94
N THR A 217 -0.15 -13.79 -11.03
CA THR A 217 -1.35 -14.01 -10.21
C THR A 217 -2.60 -14.11 -11.09
N LEU A 218 -2.79 -13.16 -12.01
CA LEU A 218 -3.89 -13.22 -12.98
C LEU A 218 -3.88 -14.51 -13.81
N ARG A 219 -2.71 -14.94 -14.27
CA ARG A 219 -2.57 -16.14 -15.10
C ARG A 219 -2.62 -17.45 -14.32
N ARG A 220 -2.03 -17.51 -13.11
CA ARG A 220 -1.81 -18.76 -12.37
C ARG A 220 -2.84 -19.03 -11.29
N ILE A 221 -3.47 -17.97 -10.78
CA ILE A 221 -4.49 -18.07 -9.74
C ILE A 221 -5.86 -17.72 -10.32
N VAL A 222 -6.03 -16.53 -10.93
CA VAL A 222 -7.35 -16.07 -11.37
C VAL A 222 -7.87 -16.84 -12.59
N GLU A 223 -7.06 -16.99 -13.65
CA GLU A 223 -7.49 -17.70 -14.87
C GLU A 223 -8.02 -19.12 -14.62
N PRO A 224 -7.42 -19.97 -13.76
CA PRO A 224 -7.99 -21.26 -13.40
C PRO A 224 -9.30 -21.20 -12.63
N LEU A 225 -9.61 -20.10 -11.96
CA LEU A 225 -10.87 -19.89 -11.24
C LEU A 225 -12.02 -19.54 -12.17
N LEU A 226 -11.74 -19.03 -13.38
CA LEU A 226 -12.78 -18.56 -14.28
C LEU A 226 -13.64 -19.71 -14.81
N ALA A 227 -14.95 -19.46 -14.90
CA ALA A 227 -15.87 -20.35 -15.57
C ALA A 227 -15.61 -20.41 -17.07
N GLU A 228 -16.17 -21.40 -17.76
CA GLU A 228 -15.99 -21.57 -19.21
C GLU A 228 -16.59 -20.38 -19.98
N GLY A 229 -15.77 -19.75 -20.84
CA GLY A 229 -16.18 -18.60 -21.66
C GLY A 229 -15.97 -17.24 -20.98
N VAL A 230 -15.51 -17.19 -19.74
CA VAL A 230 -15.13 -15.94 -19.08
C VAL A 230 -13.68 -15.60 -19.43
N GLU A 231 -13.45 -14.39 -19.95
CA GLU A 231 -12.11 -13.91 -20.32
C GLU A 231 -11.35 -13.39 -19.07
N ARG A 232 -10.06 -13.68 -19.03
CA ARG A 232 -9.17 -13.16 -17.99
C ARG A 232 -8.92 -11.67 -18.21
N PRO A 233 -9.05 -10.80 -17.17
CA PRO A 233 -8.73 -9.39 -17.29
C PRO A 233 -7.22 -9.18 -17.58
N SER A 234 -6.89 -8.10 -18.29
CA SER A 234 -5.50 -7.67 -18.45
C SER A 234 -5.03 -6.93 -17.19
N LEU A 235 -3.72 -6.89 -16.98
CA LEU A 235 -3.17 -6.14 -15.85
C LEU A 235 -3.40 -4.63 -16.03
N GLU A 236 -3.32 -4.11 -17.25
CA GLU A 236 -3.60 -2.70 -17.56
C GLU A 236 -5.04 -2.32 -17.15
N ALA A 237 -6.01 -3.15 -17.48
CA ALA A 237 -7.40 -2.95 -17.06
C ALA A 237 -7.53 -3.00 -15.53
N SER A 238 -6.81 -3.92 -14.88
CA SER A 238 -6.80 -4.09 -13.43
C SER A 238 -6.26 -2.85 -12.69
N ILE A 239 -5.23 -2.24 -13.22
CA ILE A 239 -4.63 -1.01 -12.65
C ILE A 239 -5.59 0.18 -12.88
N ALA A 240 -6.15 0.32 -14.08
CA ALA A 240 -7.05 1.42 -14.43
C ALA A 240 -8.32 1.46 -13.56
N THR A 241 -8.85 0.31 -13.15
CA THR A 241 -10.06 0.21 -12.31
C THR A 241 -9.90 0.90 -10.94
N MET A 242 -8.68 0.97 -10.39
CA MET A 242 -8.41 1.48 -9.04
C MET A 242 -7.72 2.85 -9.02
N THR A 243 -7.40 3.41 -10.18
CA THR A 243 -6.87 4.77 -10.29
C THR A 243 -8.03 5.75 -10.08
N PRO A 244 -7.95 6.73 -9.16
CA PRO A 244 -8.95 7.78 -9.08
C PRO A 244 -9.07 8.46 -10.45
N VAL A 245 -10.27 8.57 -10.97
CA VAL A 245 -10.52 9.44 -12.12
C VAL A 245 -10.30 10.84 -11.60
N ASP A 246 -9.23 11.51 -12.02
CA ASP A 246 -9.02 12.93 -11.75
C ASP A 246 -10.24 13.68 -12.30
N GLU A 247 -11.06 14.24 -11.42
CA GLU A 247 -12.23 15.05 -11.77
C GLU A 247 -11.83 16.41 -12.41
N ASP A 248 -10.61 16.54 -12.92
CA ASP A 248 -10.06 17.82 -13.43
C ASP A 248 -9.96 17.89 -14.97
N GLU A 249 -10.71 17.07 -15.71
CA GLU A 249 -10.98 17.30 -17.14
C GLU A 249 -12.44 17.66 -17.41
N SER A 250 -12.89 18.77 -16.82
CA SER A 250 -14.10 19.47 -17.28
C SER A 250 -13.84 20.97 -17.26
N GLU A 251 -13.53 21.49 -18.42
CA GLU A 251 -13.49 22.88 -18.83
C GLU A 251 -14.70 23.72 -18.38
#